data_161c8a184adeaeb8187597c404415001
#
_entry.id   161c8a184adeaeb8187597c404415001
#
_cell.length_a   1.000
_cell.length_b   1.000
_cell.length_c   1.000
_cell.angle_alpha   90.00
_cell.angle_beta   90.00
_cell.angle_gamma   90.00
#
_symmetry.space_group_name_H-M   'P 1'
#
loop_
_entity.id
_entity.type
_entity.pdbx_description
1 polymer ?
#
loop_
_entity_poly.entity_id
_entity_poly.type
_entity_poly.pdbx_seq_one_letter_code
_entity_poly.pdbx_strand_id
1 'polypeptide(L)'
;MKRFNKIYLLFLIFLSLPILFGACASLNKPTNKIEYYTLEYPPPQMETLNPLPHVIRMHRFTATPPYNTTQIIYRDQAFKRNAYVYYRWQTNPGATVTTLLNRDIKNSGLFKAVLDPSSRFSSSYMIEGTVDEFFEWDTQNAWKAILTVSVILTEKNKNDIKNRILYQKTYRKTEICQQKKPKAVAEAMSQALSKISDEMIKDVYDCLKDRHQD
;
A
#
# COMPACT_ATOMS: atom_id res chain seq x y z
N MET A 1 -21.15 77.70 19.19
CA MET A 1 -20.31 76.90 18.25
C MET A 1 -19.62 75.66 18.88
N LYS A 2 -19.55 75.45 20.19
CA LYS A 2 -18.84 74.29 20.79
C LYS A 2 -19.66 72.99 20.97
N ARG A 3 -20.99 73.03 20.82
CA ARG A 3 -21.85 71.84 21.02
C ARG A 3 -21.97 70.97 19.74
N PHE A 4 -21.83 71.52 18.55
CA PHE A 4 -21.89 70.83 17.29
C PHE A 4 -20.69 69.85 17.06
N ASN A 5 -19.53 70.22 17.54
CA ASN A 5 -18.34 69.35 17.40
C ASN A 5 -18.40 68.07 18.22
N LYS A 6 -19.09 68.03 19.35
CA LYS A 6 -19.20 66.80 20.18
C LYS A 6 -20.13 65.76 19.53
N ILE A 7 -21.19 66.20 18.86
CA ILE A 7 -22.13 65.31 18.20
C ILE A 7 -21.50 64.65 16.98
N TYR A 8 -20.75 65.42 16.18
CA TYR A 8 -19.98 64.87 15.04
C TYR A 8 -18.88 63.89 15.49
N LEU A 9 -18.21 64.17 16.58
CA LEU A 9 -17.19 63.25 17.13
C LEU A 9 -17.81 61.96 17.64
N LEU A 10 -18.97 62.01 18.28
CA LEU A 10 -19.71 60.81 18.71
C LEU A 10 -20.24 60.00 17.52
N PHE A 11 -20.70 60.66 16.46
CA PHE A 11 -21.15 59.99 15.24
C PHE A 11 -20.02 59.28 14.47
N LEU A 12 -18.83 59.88 14.43
CA LEU A 12 -17.63 59.28 13.85
C LEU A 12 -17.14 58.06 14.64
N ILE A 13 -17.20 58.11 15.98
CA ILE A 13 -16.83 56.97 16.84
C ILE A 13 -17.84 55.81 16.68
N PHE A 14 -19.13 56.12 16.53
CA PHE A 14 -20.17 55.10 16.35
C PHE A 14 -20.13 54.47 14.96
N LEU A 15 -19.67 55.18 13.95
CA LEU A 15 -19.50 54.70 12.55
C LEU A 15 -18.25 53.84 12.38
N SER A 16 -17.20 54.05 13.20
CA SER A 16 -15.95 53.30 13.15
C SER A 16 -16.00 51.96 13.96
N LEU A 17 -16.91 51.85 14.91
CA LEU A 17 -17.03 50.68 15.81
C LEU A 17 -17.37 49.36 15.10
N PRO A 18 -18.29 49.32 14.10
CA PRO A 18 -18.59 48.07 13.39
C PRO A 18 -17.46 47.59 12.47
N ILE A 19 -16.53 48.46 12.05
CA ILE A 19 -15.40 48.08 11.17
C ILE A 19 -14.35 47.28 11.94
N LEU A 20 -14.22 47.47 13.25
CA LEU A 20 -13.30 46.75 14.12
C LEU A 20 -13.78 45.32 14.48
N PHE A 21 -15.09 45.04 14.46
CA PHE A 21 -15.62 43.72 14.76
C PHE A 21 -15.73 42.80 13.55
N GLY A 22 -15.59 43.31 12.33
CA GLY A 22 -15.64 42.52 11.10
C GLY A 22 -14.34 41.79 10.73
N ALA A 23 -13.20 42.10 11.39
CA ALA A 23 -11.89 41.59 11.00
C ALA A 23 -11.51 40.21 11.57
N CYS A 24 -12.31 39.64 12.49
CA CYS A 24 -11.98 38.38 13.14
C CYS A 24 -12.73 37.14 12.58
N ALA A 25 -13.49 37.26 11.51
CA ALA A 25 -14.40 36.20 11.05
C ALA A 25 -13.82 35.24 9.99
N SER A 26 -12.53 35.29 9.65
CA SER A 26 -12.02 34.48 8.53
C SER A 26 -10.74 33.67 8.79
N LEU A 27 -10.51 33.22 10.02
CA LEU A 27 -9.30 32.45 10.36
C LEU A 27 -9.53 30.93 10.57
N ASN A 28 -10.74 30.41 10.40
CA ASN A 28 -10.95 28.97 10.33
C ASN A 28 -10.81 28.46 8.89
N LYS A 29 -9.59 28.49 8.34
CA LYS A 29 -9.27 27.59 7.22
C LYS A 29 -9.41 26.17 7.77
N PRO A 30 -10.27 25.30 7.17
CA PRO A 30 -10.31 23.92 7.57
C PRO A 30 -8.90 23.35 7.43
N THR A 31 -8.32 22.90 8.52
CA THR A 31 -7.04 22.19 8.52
C THR A 31 -7.30 20.90 7.76
N ASN A 32 -6.82 20.80 6.54
CA ASN A 32 -6.95 19.58 5.75
C ASN A 32 -6.26 18.45 6.51
N LYS A 33 -7.06 17.55 7.08
CA LYS A 33 -6.58 16.41 7.84
C LYS A 33 -5.97 15.39 6.88
N ILE A 34 -4.82 14.84 7.25
CA ILE A 34 -4.25 13.72 6.50
C ILE A 34 -5.10 12.47 6.79
N GLU A 35 -5.53 11.81 5.72
CA GLU A 35 -6.26 10.55 5.76
C GLU A 35 -5.33 9.40 5.41
N TYR A 36 -5.42 8.31 6.18
CA TYR A 36 -4.60 7.12 5.99
C TYR A 36 -5.46 5.97 5.49
N TYR A 37 -4.95 5.24 4.50
CA TYR A 37 -5.57 4.09 3.87
C TYR A 37 -4.70 2.85 4.07
N THR A 38 -5.33 1.71 4.20
CA THR A 38 -4.69 0.40 4.27
C THR A 38 -5.31 -0.55 3.26
N LEU A 39 -4.64 -1.65 2.95
CA LEU A 39 -5.20 -2.71 2.13
C LEU A 39 -5.92 -3.71 3.02
N GLU A 40 -7.13 -4.08 2.61
CA GLU A 40 -7.98 -5.00 3.35
C GLU A 40 -8.66 -5.99 2.38
N TYR A 41 -8.44 -7.27 2.61
CA TYR A 41 -9.10 -8.36 1.91
C TYR A 41 -9.04 -9.64 2.74
N PRO A 42 -10.00 -10.59 2.56
CA PRO A 42 -9.90 -11.90 3.18
C PRO A 42 -8.71 -12.68 2.60
N PRO A 43 -8.01 -13.49 3.41
CA PRO A 43 -6.98 -14.38 2.88
C PRO A 43 -7.53 -15.27 1.77
N PRO A 44 -6.73 -15.62 0.74
CA PRO A 44 -7.14 -16.54 -0.30
C PRO A 44 -7.61 -17.87 0.26
N GLN A 45 -8.70 -18.40 -0.27
CA GLN A 45 -9.16 -19.77 0.03
C GLN A 45 -8.46 -20.71 -0.95
N MET A 46 -7.59 -21.56 -0.41
CA MET A 46 -6.91 -22.57 -1.21
C MET A 46 -7.77 -23.83 -1.32
N GLU A 47 -7.70 -24.49 -2.49
CA GLU A 47 -8.26 -25.83 -2.64
C GLU A 47 -7.62 -26.78 -1.60
N THR A 48 -8.32 -27.87 -1.29
CA THR A 48 -7.83 -28.88 -0.34
C THR A 48 -6.64 -29.63 -0.93
N LEU A 49 -5.44 -29.06 -0.79
CA LEU A 49 -4.18 -29.65 -1.16
C LEU A 49 -3.50 -30.24 0.08
N ASN A 50 -2.69 -31.27 -0.10
CA ASN A 50 -1.93 -31.86 1.01
C ASN A 50 -0.83 -30.88 1.47
N PRO A 51 -0.75 -30.55 2.77
CA PRO A 51 0.32 -29.69 3.26
C PRO A 51 1.70 -30.30 3.01
N LEU A 52 2.63 -29.45 2.55
CA LEU A 52 4.03 -29.84 2.33
C LEU A 52 4.82 -29.77 3.65
N PRO A 53 5.77 -30.68 3.90
CA PRO A 53 6.57 -30.71 5.12
C PRO A 53 7.65 -29.62 5.15
N HIS A 54 7.47 -28.54 4.41
CA HIS A 54 8.46 -27.49 4.20
C HIS A 54 8.26 -26.30 5.15
N VAL A 55 9.36 -25.74 5.62
CA VAL A 55 9.39 -24.49 6.40
C VAL A 55 9.88 -23.36 5.49
N ILE A 56 9.01 -22.38 5.28
CA ILE A 56 9.27 -21.22 4.44
C ILE A 56 9.51 -19.99 5.32
N ARG A 57 10.49 -19.16 5.00
CA ARG A 57 10.66 -17.85 5.58
C ARG A 57 10.22 -16.79 4.59
N MET A 58 9.35 -15.90 5.02
CA MET A 58 9.11 -14.66 4.32
C MET A 58 10.23 -13.68 4.65
N HIS A 59 10.91 -13.13 3.65
CA HIS A 59 11.81 -11.99 3.83
C HIS A 59 11.03 -10.68 3.64
N ARG A 60 11.61 -9.55 4.08
CA ARG A 60 10.99 -8.25 3.85
C ARG A 60 11.04 -7.90 2.36
N PHE A 61 9.89 -7.61 1.79
CA PHE A 61 9.79 -6.98 0.47
C PHE A 61 10.24 -5.53 0.56
N THR A 62 10.99 -5.10 -0.43
CA THR A 62 11.31 -3.69 -0.64
C THR A 62 10.32 -3.07 -1.61
N ALA A 63 10.35 -1.75 -1.76
CA ALA A 63 9.67 -1.07 -2.86
C ALA A 63 10.71 -0.30 -3.67
N THR A 64 10.52 -0.22 -4.99
CA THR A 64 11.37 0.60 -5.84
C THR A 64 11.28 2.08 -5.42
N PRO A 65 12.34 2.89 -5.61
CA PRO A 65 12.41 4.25 -5.08
C PRO A 65 11.18 5.12 -5.32
N PRO A 66 10.52 5.10 -6.50
CA PRO A 66 9.33 5.92 -6.73
C PRO A 66 8.14 5.57 -5.83
N TYR A 67 8.08 4.34 -5.31
CA TYR A 67 6.98 3.82 -4.50
C TYR A 67 7.39 3.52 -3.05
N ASN A 68 8.64 3.73 -2.68
CA ASN A 68 9.11 3.57 -1.30
C ASN A 68 8.72 4.78 -0.42
N THR A 69 7.43 5.06 -0.36
CA THR A 69 6.83 6.17 0.36
C THR A 69 5.45 5.78 0.89
N THR A 70 4.97 6.50 1.89
CA THR A 70 3.58 6.39 2.35
C THR A 70 2.61 7.27 1.55
N GLN A 71 3.08 8.13 0.65
CA GLN A 71 2.18 8.91 -0.20
C GLN A 71 1.50 7.99 -1.23
N ILE A 72 0.23 8.24 -1.50
CA ILE A 72 -0.45 7.60 -2.64
C ILE A 72 0.08 8.26 -3.90
N ILE A 73 0.77 7.49 -4.72
CA ILE A 73 1.32 7.93 -6.00
C ILE A 73 0.26 7.74 -7.07
N TYR A 74 0.07 8.75 -7.90
CA TYR A 74 -0.82 8.66 -9.05
C TYR A 74 -0.17 9.14 -10.34
N ARG A 75 -0.71 8.71 -11.47
CA ARG A 75 -0.29 9.05 -12.82
C ARG A 75 -1.51 9.50 -13.61
N ASP A 76 -1.50 10.74 -14.08
CA ASP A 76 -2.52 11.35 -14.93
C ASP A 76 -2.05 11.50 -16.37
N GLN A 77 -0.74 11.49 -16.62
CA GLN A 77 -0.12 11.67 -17.93
C GLN A 77 1.09 10.75 -18.10
N ALA A 78 1.48 10.53 -19.35
CA ALA A 78 2.73 9.82 -19.67
C ALA A 78 3.94 10.55 -19.06
N PHE A 79 4.93 9.79 -18.61
CA PHE A 79 6.20 10.29 -18.04
C PHE A 79 6.08 11.13 -16.76
N LYS A 80 4.87 11.29 -16.19
CA LYS A 80 4.64 12.08 -14.98
C LYS A 80 4.15 11.19 -13.83
N ARG A 81 4.66 11.42 -12.64
CA ARG A 81 4.21 10.85 -11.37
C ARG A 81 3.93 11.98 -10.42
N ASN A 82 2.79 11.92 -9.76
CA ASN A 82 2.36 12.85 -8.74
C ASN A 82 2.12 12.10 -7.42
N ALA A 83 2.02 12.83 -6.32
CA ALA A 83 1.68 12.29 -5.02
C ALA A 83 0.56 13.11 -4.38
N TYR A 84 -0.39 12.44 -3.74
CA TYR A 84 -1.40 13.13 -2.96
C TYR A 84 -0.77 13.75 -1.70
N VAL A 85 -1.21 14.96 -1.36
CA VAL A 85 -0.71 15.69 -0.19
C VAL A 85 -1.37 15.16 1.09
N TYR A 86 -2.68 14.92 1.04
CA TYR A 86 -3.53 14.63 2.22
C TYR A 86 -3.95 13.15 2.31
N TYR A 87 -3.69 12.33 1.30
CA TYR A 87 -4.03 10.91 1.28
C TYR A 87 -2.78 10.07 1.29
N ARG A 88 -2.68 9.15 2.25
CA ARG A 88 -1.47 8.35 2.47
C ARG A 88 -1.81 6.90 2.77
N TRP A 89 -0.90 6.03 2.44
CA TRP A 89 -0.88 4.67 2.96
C TRP A 89 -0.48 4.67 4.45
N GLN A 90 -1.07 3.78 5.24
CA GLN A 90 -0.71 3.62 6.67
C GLN A 90 0.76 3.19 6.83
N THR A 91 1.25 2.34 5.95
CA THR A 91 2.65 1.91 5.87
C THR A 91 3.13 1.96 4.42
N ASN A 92 4.44 1.88 4.19
CA ASN A 92 4.95 1.84 2.83
C ASN A 92 4.57 0.53 2.12
N PRO A 93 4.49 0.51 0.77
CA PRO A 93 4.06 -0.65 0.01
C PRO A 93 4.84 -1.94 0.29
N GLY A 94 6.16 -1.86 0.45
CA GLY A 94 6.98 -3.04 0.76
C GLY A 94 6.59 -3.71 2.08
N ALA A 95 6.37 -2.92 3.13
CA ALA A 95 5.92 -3.42 4.43
C ALA A 95 4.49 -3.99 4.36
N THR A 96 3.58 -3.29 3.67
CA THR A 96 2.20 -3.74 3.46
C THR A 96 2.16 -5.09 2.74
N VAL A 97 2.86 -5.21 1.62
CA VAL A 97 2.94 -6.45 0.82
C VAL A 97 3.56 -7.59 1.65
N THR A 98 4.67 -7.33 2.37
CA THR A 98 5.27 -8.34 3.26
C THR A 98 4.27 -8.88 4.28
N THR A 99 3.57 -7.99 4.97
CA THR A 99 2.63 -8.37 6.04
C THR A 99 1.47 -9.20 5.50
N LEU A 100 0.88 -8.76 4.39
CA LEU A 100 -0.29 -9.41 3.82
C LEU A 100 0.06 -10.74 3.14
N LEU A 101 1.13 -10.82 2.35
CA LEU A 101 1.56 -12.08 1.75
C LEU A 101 1.99 -13.11 2.82
N ASN A 102 2.68 -12.69 3.89
CA ASN A 102 3.02 -13.59 4.99
C ASN A 102 1.76 -14.12 5.71
N ARG A 103 0.75 -13.27 5.95
CA ARG A 103 -0.55 -13.68 6.47
C ARG A 103 -1.21 -14.73 5.56
N ASP A 104 -1.22 -14.48 4.27
CA ASP A 104 -1.94 -15.30 3.31
C ASP A 104 -1.30 -16.68 3.13
N ILE A 105 0.04 -16.74 3.03
CA ILE A 105 0.76 -18.03 2.97
C ILE A 105 0.55 -18.83 4.26
N LYS A 106 0.54 -18.16 5.43
CA LYS A 106 0.22 -18.85 6.71
C LYS A 106 -1.19 -19.42 6.70
N ASN A 107 -2.16 -18.60 6.29
CA ASN A 107 -3.56 -18.99 6.28
C ASN A 107 -3.91 -20.05 5.21
N SER A 108 -3.08 -20.19 4.18
CA SER A 108 -3.26 -21.24 3.17
C SER A 108 -3.18 -22.65 3.76
N GLY A 109 -2.45 -22.83 4.88
CA GLY A 109 -2.24 -24.14 5.50
C GLY A 109 -1.40 -25.11 4.66
N LEU A 110 -0.84 -24.69 3.53
CA LEU A 110 -0.16 -25.54 2.57
C LEU A 110 1.29 -25.89 2.94
N PHE A 111 1.84 -25.30 4.00
CA PHE A 111 3.22 -25.50 4.43
C PHE A 111 3.27 -25.80 5.93
N LYS A 112 4.23 -26.63 6.35
CA LYS A 112 4.44 -27.01 7.75
C LYS A 112 4.58 -25.79 8.68
N ALA A 113 5.31 -24.77 8.22
CA ALA A 113 5.42 -23.50 8.92
C ALA A 113 5.82 -22.38 7.96
N VAL A 114 5.32 -21.17 8.25
CA VAL A 114 5.73 -19.92 7.56
C VAL A 114 6.28 -18.98 8.61
N LEU A 115 7.56 -18.64 8.49
CA LEU A 115 8.29 -17.83 9.46
C LEU A 115 8.27 -16.36 9.05
N ASP A 116 8.06 -15.49 10.04
CA ASP A 116 8.15 -14.06 9.86
C ASP A 116 9.61 -13.62 9.53
N PRO A 117 9.79 -12.44 8.92
CA PRO A 117 11.14 -11.92 8.60
C PRO A 117 12.08 -11.84 9.81
N SER A 118 11.54 -11.59 11.00
CA SER A 118 12.30 -11.47 12.26
C SER A 118 12.52 -12.79 13.01
N SER A 119 11.95 -13.91 12.54
CA SER A 119 12.08 -15.21 13.18
C SER A 119 13.55 -15.67 13.26
N ARG A 120 13.95 -16.29 14.35
CA ARG A 120 15.29 -16.87 14.53
C ARG A 120 15.37 -18.35 14.17
N PHE A 121 14.24 -19.02 13.94
CA PHE A 121 14.19 -20.43 13.55
C PHE A 121 14.77 -20.63 12.14
N SER A 122 15.37 -21.77 11.88
CA SER A 122 15.84 -22.13 10.54
C SER A 122 14.67 -22.39 9.60
N SER A 123 14.88 -22.12 8.31
CA SER A 123 13.93 -22.44 7.23
C SER A 123 14.69 -23.08 6.08
N SER A 124 14.06 -24.03 5.38
CA SER A 124 14.62 -24.66 4.19
C SER A 124 14.54 -23.71 2.99
N TYR A 125 13.47 -22.95 2.91
CA TYR A 125 13.16 -22.05 1.79
C TYR A 125 12.95 -20.61 2.26
N MET A 126 13.22 -19.67 1.36
CA MET A 126 13.02 -18.24 1.60
C MET A 126 12.32 -17.60 0.39
N ILE A 127 11.30 -16.80 0.67
CA ILE A 127 10.63 -15.93 -0.30
C ILE A 127 11.06 -14.51 -0.03
N GLU A 128 11.54 -13.83 -1.05
CA GLU A 128 11.86 -12.41 -1.04
C GLU A 128 11.33 -11.73 -2.30
N GLY A 129 11.25 -10.41 -2.32
CA GLY A 129 10.77 -9.71 -3.50
C GLY A 129 10.79 -8.20 -3.39
N THR A 130 10.29 -7.59 -4.45
CA THR A 130 10.21 -6.15 -4.62
C THR A 130 8.84 -5.75 -5.14
N VAL A 131 8.30 -4.68 -4.60
CA VAL A 131 7.14 -3.98 -5.16
C VAL A 131 7.68 -3.03 -6.22
N ASP A 132 7.49 -3.38 -7.48
CA ASP A 132 8.04 -2.66 -8.62
C ASP A 132 7.16 -1.49 -9.03
N GLU A 133 5.82 -1.66 -8.95
CA GLU A 133 4.81 -0.64 -9.22
C GLU A 133 3.72 -0.68 -8.15
N PHE A 134 3.33 0.48 -7.64
CA PHE A 134 2.26 0.64 -6.66
C PHE A 134 1.64 2.04 -6.81
N PHE A 135 0.74 2.21 -7.77
CA PHE A 135 0.21 3.53 -8.09
C PHE A 135 -1.20 3.49 -8.66
N GLU A 136 -1.86 4.62 -8.58
CA GLU A 136 -3.11 4.91 -9.26
C GLU A 136 -2.81 5.43 -10.67
N TRP A 137 -3.45 4.84 -11.66
CA TRP A 137 -3.47 5.37 -13.01
C TRP A 137 -4.81 6.07 -13.26
N ASP A 138 -4.77 7.39 -13.24
CA ASP A 138 -5.92 8.24 -13.58
C ASP A 138 -5.98 8.41 -15.09
N THR A 139 -7.01 7.84 -15.70
CA THR A 139 -7.35 8.04 -17.11
C THR A 139 -8.63 8.85 -17.20
N GLN A 140 -8.89 9.43 -18.39
CA GLN A 140 -10.13 10.20 -18.60
C GLN A 140 -11.39 9.40 -18.22
N ASN A 141 -11.39 8.10 -18.51
CA ASN A 141 -12.55 7.23 -18.34
C ASN A 141 -12.63 6.56 -16.97
N ALA A 142 -11.51 6.15 -16.39
CA ALA A 142 -11.48 5.41 -15.13
C ALA A 142 -10.15 5.62 -14.39
N TRP A 143 -10.21 5.51 -13.06
CA TRP A 143 -9.02 5.29 -12.25
C TRP A 143 -8.75 3.80 -12.14
N LYS A 144 -7.47 3.43 -12.13
CA LYS A 144 -7.03 2.04 -12.04
C LYS A 144 -5.93 1.92 -10.99
N ALA A 145 -5.99 0.89 -10.16
CA ALA A 145 -4.88 0.51 -9.31
C ALA A 145 -3.93 -0.39 -10.09
N ILE A 146 -2.64 -0.06 -10.08
CA ILE A 146 -1.57 -0.83 -10.72
C ILE A 146 -0.65 -1.37 -9.63
N LEU A 147 -0.55 -2.68 -9.56
CA LEU A 147 0.36 -3.38 -8.66
C LEU A 147 1.23 -4.35 -9.44
N THR A 148 2.55 -4.20 -9.29
CA THR A 148 3.53 -5.13 -9.83
C THR A 148 4.46 -5.57 -8.69
N VAL A 149 4.61 -6.88 -8.51
CA VAL A 149 5.44 -7.50 -7.48
C VAL A 149 6.32 -8.56 -8.10
N SER A 150 7.63 -8.42 -7.96
CA SER A 150 8.62 -9.44 -8.33
C SER A 150 8.93 -10.29 -7.10
N VAL A 151 8.95 -11.62 -7.28
CA VAL A 151 9.13 -12.60 -6.23
C VAL A 151 10.24 -13.58 -6.62
N ILE A 152 11.07 -13.94 -5.66
CA ILE A 152 12.11 -14.96 -5.78
C ILE A 152 11.92 -15.97 -4.65
N LEU A 153 11.90 -17.26 -5.00
CA LEU A 153 11.95 -18.38 -4.06
C LEU A 153 13.36 -19.00 -4.11
N THR A 154 13.99 -19.10 -2.96
CA THR A 154 15.34 -19.69 -2.84
C THR A 154 15.34 -20.85 -1.84
N GLU A 155 16.24 -21.81 -2.07
CA GLU A 155 16.57 -22.90 -1.14
C GLU A 155 17.87 -22.60 -0.39
N LYS A 156 17.86 -22.69 0.94
CA LYS A 156 19.02 -22.27 1.77
C LYS A 156 20.20 -23.24 1.78
N ASN A 157 19.95 -24.52 1.67
CA ASN A 157 20.97 -25.56 1.93
C ASN A 157 21.85 -25.93 0.72
N LYS A 158 21.69 -25.25 -0.42
CA LYS A 158 22.53 -25.48 -1.61
C LYS A 158 23.72 -24.56 -1.64
N ASN A 159 24.92 -25.16 -1.76
CA ASN A 159 26.19 -24.42 -1.82
C ASN A 159 26.38 -23.67 -3.16
N ASP A 160 25.74 -24.14 -4.24
CA ASP A 160 25.81 -23.51 -5.55
C ASP A 160 24.70 -22.46 -5.71
N ILE A 161 25.09 -21.20 -5.93
CA ILE A 161 24.18 -20.08 -6.11
C ILE A 161 23.20 -20.30 -7.27
N LYS A 162 23.66 -20.93 -8.37
CA LYS A 162 22.83 -21.19 -9.55
C LYS A 162 21.67 -22.14 -9.24
N ASN A 163 21.90 -23.12 -8.38
CA ASN A 163 20.91 -24.10 -7.97
C ASN A 163 20.06 -23.66 -6.77
N ARG A 164 20.36 -22.49 -6.18
CA ARG A 164 19.65 -21.95 -5.03
C ARG A 164 18.35 -21.25 -5.43
N ILE A 165 18.30 -20.58 -6.56
CA ILE A 165 17.09 -19.93 -7.05
C ILE A 165 16.20 -21.00 -7.70
N LEU A 166 15.04 -21.24 -7.07
CA LEU A 166 14.09 -22.24 -7.54
C LEU A 166 13.04 -21.63 -8.47
N TYR A 167 12.74 -20.36 -8.26
CA TYR A 167 11.64 -19.70 -8.90
C TYR A 167 11.84 -18.19 -8.86
N GLN A 168 11.55 -17.54 -9.99
CA GLN A 168 11.49 -16.08 -10.10
C GLN A 168 10.34 -15.69 -11.03
N LYS A 169 9.45 -14.83 -10.56
CA LYS A 169 8.31 -14.38 -11.36
C LYS A 169 7.88 -12.97 -10.96
N THR A 170 7.42 -12.22 -11.93
CA THR A 170 6.80 -10.92 -11.74
C THR A 170 5.30 -11.03 -11.98
N TYR A 171 4.52 -10.63 -10.98
CA TYR A 171 3.07 -10.56 -11.04
C TYR A 171 2.65 -9.13 -11.26
N ARG A 172 1.74 -8.92 -12.21
CA ARG A 172 1.15 -7.60 -12.46
C ARG A 172 -0.35 -7.70 -12.51
N LYS A 173 -1.03 -6.86 -11.71
CA LYS A 173 -2.48 -6.72 -11.72
C LYS A 173 -2.88 -5.27 -11.94
N THR A 174 -4.00 -5.12 -12.65
CA THR A 174 -4.63 -3.84 -12.93
C THR A 174 -6.10 -3.98 -12.58
N GLU A 175 -6.56 -3.24 -11.56
CA GLU A 175 -7.95 -3.26 -11.11
C GLU A 175 -8.59 -1.89 -11.31
N ILE A 176 -9.86 -1.89 -11.73
CA ILE A 176 -10.61 -0.65 -11.95
C ILE A 176 -11.15 -0.16 -10.61
N CYS A 177 -10.94 1.11 -10.29
CA CYS A 177 -11.55 1.76 -9.15
C CYS A 177 -13.02 2.05 -9.45
N GLN A 178 -13.92 1.62 -8.57
CA GLN A 178 -15.36 1.80 -8.76
C GLN A 178 -15.79 3.28 -8.71
N GLN A 179 -14.99 4.12 -8.09
CA GLN A 179 -15.17 5.56 -7.99
C GLN A 179 -13.83 6.27 -8.12
N LYS A 180 -13.86 7.52 -8.55
CA LYS A 180 -12.67 8.39 -8.59
C LYS A 180 -12.38 9.00 -7.20
N LYS A 181 -12.01 8.14 -6.23
CA LYS A 181 -11.72 8.51 -4.84
C LYS A 181 -10.57 7.65 -4.28
N PRO A 182 -9.75 8.18 -3.35
CA PRO A 182 -8.63 7.42 -2.75
C PRO A 182 -9.06 6.11 -2.07
N LYS A 183 -10.23 6.08 -1.43
CA LYS A 183 -10.79 4.85 -0.86
C LYS A 183 -10.97 3.75 -1.92
N ALA A 184 -11.52 4.09 -3.09
CA ALA A 184 -11.70 3.13 -4.17
C ALA A 184 -10.36 2.66 -4.78
N VAL A 185 -9.30 3.48 -4.71
CA VAL A 185 -7.94 3.06 -5.04
C VAL A 185 -7.43 2.02 -4.05
N ALA A 186 -7.67 2.20 -2.75
CA ALA A 186 -7.29 1.23 -1.72
C ALA A 186 -8.05 -0.10 -1.89
N GLU A 187 -9.34 -0.05 -2.20
CA GLU A 187 -10.17 -1.24 -2.51
C GLU A 187 -9.64 -1.99 -3.74
N ALA A 188 -9.37 -1.29 -4.84
CA ALA A 188 -8.83 -1.88 -6.07
C ALA A 188 -7.41 -2.43 -5.86
N MET A 189 -6.57 -1.74 -5.10
CA MET A 189 -5.23 -2.21 -4.74
C MET A 189 -5.28 -3.47 -3.86
N SER A 190 -6.26 -3.55 -2.96
CA SER A 190 -6.53 -4.74 -2.13
C SER A 190 -6.90 -5.94 -2.99
N GLN A 191 -7.78 -5.76 -3.99
CA GLN A 191 -8.13 -6.80 -4.95
C GLN A 191 -6.92 -7.24 -5.78
N ALA A 192 -6.09 -6.29 -6.23
CA ALA A 192 -4.88 -6.60 -6.97
C ALA A 192 -3.92 -7.47 -6.16
N LEU A 193 -3.68 -7.11 -4.88
CA LEU A 193 -2.79 -7.88 -4.01
C LEU A 193 -3.38 -9.26 -3.66
N SER A 194 -4.68 -9.37 -3.42
CA SER A 194 -5.36 -10.66 -3.20
C SER A 194 -5.15 -11.62 -4.37
N LYS A 195 -5.31 -11.15 -5.62
CA LYS A 195 -5.08 -11.95 -6.82
C LYS A 195 -3.61 -12.36 -6.98
N ILE A 196 -2.67 -11.45 -6.66
CA ILE A 196 -1.23 -11.78 -6.67
C ILE A 196 -0.92 -12.83 -5.61
N SER A 197 -1.48 -12.69 -4.41
CA SER A 197 -1.29 -13.63 -3.30
C SER A 197 -1.75 -15.03 -3.68
N ASP A 198 -2.96 -15.15 -4.24
CA ASP A 198 -3.52 -16.44 -4.69
C ASP A 198 -2.62 -17.12 -5.73
N GLU A 199 -2.21 -16.40 -6.76
CA GLU A 199 -1.31 -16.93 -7.80
C GLU A 199 0.06 -17.32 -7.24
N MET A 200 0.66 -16.46 -6.40
CA MET A 200 1.98 -16.70 -5.83
C MET A 200 2.00 -17.94 -4.93
N ILE A 201 0.97 -18.12 -4.10
CA ILE A 201 0.89 -19.29 -3.20
C ILE A 201 0.81 -20.58 -4.03
N LYS A 202 0.00 -20.60 -5.09
CA LYS A 202 -0.09 -21.74 -6.01
C LYS A 202 1.23 -22.05 -6.70
N ASP A 203 1.87 -21.03 -7.25
CA ASP A 203 3.16 -21.17 -7.93
C ASP A 203 4.27 -21.68 -6.98
N VAL A 204 4.32 -21.19 -5.74
CA VAL A 204 5.26 -21.65 -4.71
C VAL A 204 4.97 -23.09 -4.33
N TYR A 205 3.69 -23.45 -4.13
CA TYR A 205 3.30 -24.83 -3.83
C TYR A 205 3.71 -25.77 -4.96
N ASP A 206 3.38 -25.44 -6.21
CA ASP A 206 3.71 -26.25 -7.38
C ASP A 206 5.21 -26.43 -7.57
N CYS A 207 6.00 -25.39 -7.26
CA CYS A 207 7.45 -25.46 -7.29
C CYS A 207 8.05 -26.41 -6.24
N LEU A 208 7.37 -26.56 -5.09
CA LEU A 208 7.88 -27.30 -3.92
C LEU A 208 7.29 -28.68 -3.74
N LYS A 209 6.14 -29.02 -4.35
CA LYS A 209 5.40 -30.28 -4.10
C LYS A 209 6.20 -31.54 -4.41
N ASP A 210 7.09 -31.51 -5.40
CA ASP A 210 7.89 -32.67 -5.83
C ASP A 210 9.30 -32.68 -5.18
N ARG A 211 9.56 -31.77 -4.22
CA ARG A 211 10.85 -31.68 -3.53
C ARG A 211 10.78 -32.39 -2.18
N HIS A 212 11.65 -33.38 -2.02
CA HIS A 212 11.86 -34.04 -0.74
C HIS A 212 12.83 -33.21 0.12
N GLN A 213 12.60 -33.21 1.45
CA GLN A 213 13.60 -32.70 2.40
C GLN A 213 14.68 -33.78 2.52
N ASP A 214 15.86 -33.54 1.99
CA ASP A 214 17.08 -34.29 2.29
C ASP A 214 17.57 -33.99 3.72
#